data_02409bc25f76a05a6353b48bf742596d
#
_entry.id   02409bc25f76a05a6353b48bf742596d
#
_cell.length_a   1.000
_cell.length_b   1.000
_cell.length_c   1.000
_cell.angle_alpha   90.00
_cell.angle_beta   90.00
_cell.angle_gamma   90.00
#
_symmetry.space_group_name_H-M   'P 1'
#
loop_
_entity.id
_entity.type
_entity.pdbx_description
1 polymer ?
#
loop_
_entity_poly.entity_id
_entity_poly.type
_entity_poly.pdbx_seq_one_letter_code
_entity_poly.pdbx_strand_id
1 'polypeptide(L)'
;MSQRQATVHRQTSETDVRVTIDLDGRGAHRVATGVGFLDHMLAAMAVHGLFDITVEATGDLHIDAHHTIEDTAIVLGQAVAVALGERKGIRRAGHAYVPMDEALAFVALDVSGRPYTVFRATWHTPAIGAFPTDLVEHFFESFAVHARLTLHAQLEAGRNDHHGAEALFEELADDGRHLAVAHVGE
;
A
#
# COMPACT_ATOMS: atom_id res chain seq x y z
N MET A 1 -21.24 -12.30 -8.48
CA MET A 1 -20.05 -12.18 -7.60
C MET A 1 -20.24 -10.93 -6.77
N SER A 2 -20.00 -10.95 -5.47
CA SER A 2 -20.02 -9.71 -4.67
C SER A 2 -18.89 -8.81 -5.17
N GLN A 3 -19.18 -7.53 -5.41
CA GLN A 3 -18.15 -6.54 -5.75
C GLN A 3 -17.17 -6.45 -4.57
N ARG A 4 -15.86 -6.59 -4.86
CA ARG A 4 -14.79 -6.45 -3.86
C ARG A 4 -14.43 -4.98 -3.70
N GLN A 5 -15.39 -4.22 -3.19
CA GLN A 5 -15.30 -2.78 -2.99
C GLN A 5 -15.53 -2.43 -1.52
N ALA A 6 -14.84 -1.40 -1.05
CA ALA A 6 -15.03 -0.88 0.29
C ALA A 6 -14.78 0.61 0.36
N THR A 7 -15.48 1.27 1.26
CA THR A 7 -15.18 2.65 1.68
C THR A 7 -15.00 2.65 3.19
N VAL A 8 -13.87 3.16 3.65
CA VAL A 8 -13.55 3.32 5.08
C VAL A 8 -13.25 4.79 5.35
N HIS A 9 -13.76 5.28 6.46
CA HIS A 9 -13.50 6.64 6.94
C HIS A 9 -13.07 6.59 8.40
N ARG A 10 -11.98 7.26 8.72
CA ARG A 10 -11.44 7.41 10.06
C ARG A 10 -11.12 8.87 10.33
N GLN A 11 -11.59 9.37 11.46
CA GLN A 11 -11.30 10.71 11.95
C GLN A 11 -10.74 10.66 13.36
N THR A 12 -9.68 11.40 13.61
CA THR A 12 -9.03 11.59 14.90
C THR A 12 -8.97 13.07 15.26
N SER A 13 -8.19 13.43 16.29
CA SER A 13 -7.84 14.83 16.56
C SER A 13 -6.82 15.40 15.58
N GLU A 14 -6.00 14.53 14.96
CA GLU A 14 -4.89 14.89 14.09
C GLU A 14 -5.23 14.78 12.61
N THR A 15 -6.10 13.83 12.23
CA THR A 15 -6.36 13.48 10.83
C THR A 15 -7.83 13.23 10.54
N ASP A 16 -8.21 13.42 9.28
CA ASP A 16 -9.48 12.98 8.68
C ASP A 16 -9.14 12.26 7.37
N VAL A 17 -9.33 10.93 7.32
CA VAL A 17 -8.92 10.09 6.18
C VAL A 17 -10.08 9.25 5.69
N ARG A 18 -10.33 9.32 4.38
CA ARG A 18 -11.33 8.50 3.66
C ARG A 18 -10.65 7.76 2.51
N VAL A 19 -10.84 6.45 2.46
CA VAL A 19 -10.38 5.60 1.37
C VAL A 19 -11.54 4.82 0.79
N THR A 20 -11.66 4.84 -0.53
CA THR A 20 -12.54 3.96 -1.31
C THR A 20 -11.66 3.12 -2.22
N ILE A 21 -11.84 1.80 -2.23
CA ILE A 21 -11.10 0.86 -3.08
C ILE A 21 -12.03 -0.09 -3.80
N ASP A 22 -11.71 -0.41 -5.05
CA ASP A 22 -12.26 -1.50 -5.82
C ASP A 22 -11.12 -2.42 -6.27
N LEU A 23 -11.06 -3.64 -5.71
CA LEU A 23 -10.01 -4.61 -6.04
C LEU A 23 -10.18 -5.24 -7.44
N ASP A 24 -11.33 -5.05 -8.06
CA ASP A 24 -11.66 -5.48 -9.43
C ASP A 24 -11.63 -4.29 -10.42
N GLY A 25 -10.89 -3.24 -10.08
CA GLY A 25 -10.77 -2.00 -10.83
C GLY A 25 -9.93 -2.09 -12.10
N ARG A 26 -9.50 -0.92 -12.60
CA ARG A 26 -8.71 -0.77 -13.84
C ARG A 26 -7.54 0.20 -13.69
N GLY A 27 -7.19 0.58 -12.46
CA GLY A 27 -6.14 1.54 -12.15
C GLY A 27 -6.61 3.00 -12.10
N ALA A 28 -7.92 3.24 -12.05
CA ALA A 28 -8.43 4.60 -11.86
C ALA A 28 -8.12 5.09 -10.44
N HIS A 29 -7.56 6.30 -10.35
CA HIS A 29 -7.15 6.82 -9.06
C HIS A 29 -7.44 8.30 -8.89
N ARG A 30 -7.72 8.68 -7.66
CA ARG A 30 -7.78 10.05 -7.18
C ARG A 30 -7.20 10.08 -5.78
N VAL A 31 -6.03 10.67 -5.63
CA VAL A 31 -5.30 10.70 -4.35
C VAL A 31 -5.00 12.14 -3.98
N ALA A 32 -5.31 12.51 -2.76
CA ALA A 32 -5.07 13.83 -2.19
C ALA A 32 -4.80 13.71 -0.69
N THR A 33 -3.55 13.50 -0.29
CA THR A 33 -3.13 13.43 1.11
C THR A 33 -2.43 14.69 1.59
N GLY A 34 -2.00 15.53 0.66
CA GLY A 34 -1.15 16.70 0.94
C GLY A 34 0.34 16.34 1.06
N VAL A 35 0.71 15.05 1.00
CA VAL A 35 2.09 14.57 0.96
C VAL A 35 2.39 14.06 -0.45
N GLY A 36 3.00 14.90 -1.27
CA GLY A 36 3.10 14.65 -2.73
C GLY A 36 3.75 13.33 -3.11
N PHE A 37 4.77 12.86 -2.37
CA PHE A 37 5.38 11.56 -2.64
C PHE A 37 4.44 10.40 -2.28
N LEU A 38 3.67 10.50 -1.18
CA LEU A 38 2.64 9.51 -0.86
C LEU A 38 1.55 9.47 -1.93
N ASP A 39 1.10 10.64 -2.41
CA ASP A 39 0.11 10.72 -3.49
C ASP A 39 0.61 9.98 -4.74
N HIS A 40 1.90 10.15 -5.08
CA HIS A 40 2.54 9.46 -6.20
C HIS A 40 2.59 7.95 -5.98
N MET A 41 3.01 7.48 -4.80
CA MET A 41 3.10 6.06 -4.48
C MET A 41 1.73 5.37 -4.54
N LEU A 42 0.69 5.97 -3.99
CA LEU A 42 -0.66 5.42 -4.03
C LEU A 42 -1.26 5.42 -5.45
N ALA A 43 -0.91 6.42 -6.26
CA ALA A 43 -1.29 6.44 -7.68
C ALA A 43 -0.58 5.32 -8.47
N ALA A 44 0.73 5.12 -8.25
CA ALA A 44 1.49 4.01 -8.84
C ALA A 44 0.92 2.65 -8.42
N MET A 45 0.64 2.44 -7.13
CA MET A 45 -0.04 1.25 -6.64
C MET A 45 -1.37 0.98 -7.36
N ALA A 46 -2.19 2.00 -7.56
CA ALA A 46 -3.46 1.85 -8.26
C ALA A 46 -3.27 1.39 -9.71
N VAL A 47 -2.33 2.00 -10.43
CA VAL A 47 -2.04 1.71 -11.84
C VAL A 47 -1.47 0.30 -12.01
N HIS A 48 -0.45 -0.07 -11.23
CA HIS A 48 0.22 -1.36 -11.33
C HIS A 48 -0.64 -2.51 -10.80
N GLY A 49 -1.33 -2.29 -9.67
CA GLY A 49 -2.26 -3.28 -9.11
C GLY A 49 -3.62 -3.35 -9.81
N LEU A 50 -3.92 -2.45 -10.75
CA LEU A 50 -5.22 -2.28 -11.39
C LEU A 50 -6.38 -2.16 -10.39
N PHE A 51 -6.14 -1.58 -9.22
CA PHE A 51 -7.18 -1.22 -8.27
C PHE A 51 -7.74 0.16 -8.61
N ASP A 52 -9.04 0.36 -8.45
CA ASP A 52 -9.56 1.72 -8.45
C ASP A 52 -9.48 2.27 -7.03
N ILE A 53 -8.81 3.41 -6.84
CA ILE A 53 -8.59 3.99 -5.51
C ILE A 53 -8.99 5.47 -5.47
N THR A 54 -9.75 5.84 -4.45
CA THR A 54 -9.92 7.24 -4.05
C THR A 54 -9.42 7.41 -2.61
N VAL A 55 -8.46 8.31 -2.41
CA VAL A 55 -7.90 8.65 -1.10
C VAL A 55 -8.03 10.15 -0.89
N GLU A 56 -8.71 10.53 0.17
CA GLU A 56 -8.83 11.90 0.63
C GLU A 56 -8.36 11.95 2.08
N ALA A 57 -7.29 12.70 2.36
CA ALA A 57 -6.76 12.87 3.70
C ALA A 57 -6.51 14.34 3.99
N THR A 58 -6.80 14.74 5.20
CA THR A 58 -6.40 16.00 5.80
C THR A 58 -5.77 15.71 7.13
N GLY A 59 -4.58 16.22 7.38
CA GLY A 59 -3.86 16.01 8.63
C GLY A 59 -3.10 17.25 9.08
N ASP A 60 -2.45 17.12 10.21
CA ASP A 60 -1.67 18.16 10.89
C ASP A 60 -0.27 18.36 10.28
N LEU A 61 -0.18 18.44 8.94
CA LEU A 61 1.06 18.61 8.16
C LEU A 61 1.91 19.82 8.58
N HIS A 62 1.36 20.76 9.36
CA HIS A 62 2.10 21.86 9.96
C HIS A 62 3.02 21.40 11.11
N ILE A 63 2.81 20.20 11.65
CA ILE A 63 3.69 19.51 12.59
C ILE A 63 4.70 18.67 11.79
N ASP A 64 4.23 17.62 11.15
CA ASP A 64 4.98 16.79 10.20
C ASP A 64 4.03 15.90 9.38
N ALA A 65 4.56 14.97 8.60
CA ALA A 65 3.75 14.07 7.77
C ALA A 65 3.37 12.75 8.46
N HIS A 66 3.86 12.48 9.67
CA HIS A 66 3.76 11.18 10.34
C HIS A 66 2.31 10.69 10.44
N HIS A 67 1.47 11.46 11.15
CA HIS A 67 0.07 11.05 11.37
C HIS A 67 -0.71 10.87 10.07
N THR A 68 -0.47 11.73 9.07
CA THR A 68 -1.13 11.63 7.77
C THR A 68 -0.74 10.35 7.03
N ILE A 69 0.55 10.01 7.02
CA ILE A 69 1.07 8.80 6.36
C ILE A 69 0.56 7.54 7.08
N GLU A 70 0.70 7.48 8.40
CA GLU A 70 0.25 6.35 9.21
C GLU A 70 -1.26 6.11 9.06
N ASP A 71 -2.08 7.13 9.27
CA ASP A 71 -3.53 6.99 9.22
C ASP A 71 -4.04 6.66 7.82
N THR A 72 -3.37 7.15 6.77
CA THR A 72 -3.65 6.73 5.39
C THR A 72 -3.36 5.24 5.20
N ALA A 73 -2.25 4.73 5.69
CA ALA A 73 -1.90 3.31 5.63
C ALA A 73 -2.90 2.44 6.42
N ILE A 74 -3.30 2.88 7.62
CA ILE A 74 -4.31 2.22 8.45
C ILE A 74 -5.64 2.10 7.70
N VAL A 75 -6.15 3.21 7.17
CA VAL A 75 -7.47 3.25 6.51
C VAL A 75 -7.44 2.47 5.19
N LEU A 76 -6.35 2.55 4.43
CA LEU A 76 -6.15 1.74 3.22
C LEU A 76 -6.13 0.24 3.56
N GLY A 77 -5.38 -0.15 4.59
CA GLY A 77 -5.34 -1.54 5.05
C GLY A 77 -6.73 -2.06 5.47
N GLN A 78 -7.49 -1.25 6.21
CA GLN A 78 -8.86 -1.58 6.59
C GLN A 78 -9.77 -1.72 5.37
N ALA A 79 -9.66 -0.82 4.39
CA ALA A 79 -10.45 -0.87 3.16
C ALA A 79 -10.15 -2.16 2.36
N VAL A 80 -8.88 -2.54 2.23
CA VAL A 80 -8.47 -3.81 1.62
C VAL A 80 -9.04 -5.00 2.38
N ALA A 81 -8.94 -5.02 3.71
CA ALA A 81 -9.48 -6.11 4.53
C ALA A 81 -11.00 -6.29 4.35
N VAL A 82 -11.74 -5.18 4.30
CA VAL A 82 -13.19 -5.18 4.08
C VAL A 82 -13.53 -5.66 2.67
N ALA A 83 -12.84 -5.16 1.64
CA ALA A 83 -13.06 -5.55 0.25
C ALA A 83 -12.75 -7.04 -0.01
N LEU A 84 -11.74 -7.61 0.65
CA LEU A 84 -11.40 -9.04 0.58
C LEU A 84 -12.46 -9.95 1.26
N GLY A 85 -13.24 -9.43 2.18
CA GLY A 85 -14.30 -10.17 2.85
C GLY A 85 -13.79 -11.46 3.52
N GLU A 86 -14.43 -12.59 3.25
CA GLU A 86 -14.09 -13.89 3.85
C GLU A 86 -12.77 -14.50 3.33
N ARG A 87 -12.10 -13.88 2.38
CA ARG A 87 -10.86 -14.38 1.75
C ARG A 87 -10.98 -15.78 1.15
N LYS A 88 -12.17 -16.11 0.62
CA LYS A 88 -12.45 -17.37 -0.06
C LYS A 88 -12.37 -17.21 -1.57
N GLY A 89 -11.90 -18.26 -2.27
CA GLY A 89 -11.81 -18.26 -3.73
C GLY A 89 -10.74 -17.32 -4.28
N ILE A 90 -9.76 -16.92 -3.48
CA ILE A 90 -8.61 -16.11 -3.89
C ILE A 90 -7.33 -16.94 -3.88
N ARG A 91 -6.36 -16.54 -4.68
CA ARG A 91 -4.98 -16.99 -4.51
C ARG A 91 -4.43 -16.33 -3.25
N ARG A 92 -4.05 -17.12 -2.25
CA ARG A 92 -3.75 -16.63 -0.90
C ARG A 92 -2.36 -16.03 -0.78
N ALA A 93 -1.37 -16.61 -1.44
CA ALA A 93 0.02 -16.20 -1.30
C ALA A 93 0.68 -15.97 -2.66
N GLY A 94 1.55 -14.99 -2.74
CA GLY A 94 2.32 -14.65 -3.92
C GLY A 94 3.59 -13.88 -3.57
N HIS A 95 4.40 -13.67 -4.59
CA HIS A 95 5.62 -12.87 -4.50
C HIS A 95 6.05 -12.47 -5.90
N ALA A 96 6.75 -11.35 -6.00
CA ALA A 96 7.42 -10.96 -7.24
C ALA A 96 8.68 -10.11 -6.97
N TYR A 97 9.39 -9.79 -8.04
CA TYR A 97 10.53 -8.87 -8.07
C TYR A 97 10.25 -7.76 -9.07
N VAL A 98 10.33 -6.50 -8.65
CA VAL A 98 10.22 -5.35 -9.54
C VAL A 98 11.57 -4.65 -9.67
N PRO A 99 12.18 -4.63 -10.87
CA PRO A 99 13.31 -3.79 -11.17
C PRO A 99 12.82 -2.39 -11.57
N MET A 100 13.45 -1.35 -11.02
CA MET A 100 13.26 0.04 -11.42
C MET A 100 14.65 0.68 -11.58
N ASP A 101 15.10 0.82 -12.82
CA ASP A 101 16.46 1.23 -13.16
C ASP A 101 17.51 0.40 -12.37
N GLU A 102 18.21 1.03 -11.41
CA GLU A 102 19.21 0.38 -10.57
C GLU A 102 18.65 -0.21 -9.29
N ALA A 103 17.37 0.03 -9.00
CA ALA A 103 16.69 -0.53 -7.83
C ALA A 103 16.06 -1.89 -8.16
N LEU A 104 16.06 -2.76 -7.17
CA LEU A 104 15.37 -4.05 -7.23
C LEU A 104 14.64 -4.28 -5.91
N ALA A 105 13.32 -4.34 -5.97
CA ALA A 105 12.47 -4.68 -4.83
C ALA A 105 12.01 -6.13 -4.91
N PHE A 106 11.81 -6.74 -3.74
CA PHE A 106 11.15 -8.03 -3.57
C PHE A 106 10.03 -7.86 -2.55
N VAL A 107 8.82 -8.33 -2.88
CA VAL A 107 7.70 -8.40 -1.94
C VAL A 107 7.08 -9.79 -1.99
N ALA A 108 6.69 -10.30 -0.84
CA ALA A 108 5.90 -11.51 -0.70
C ALA A 108 4.74 -11.28 0.27
N LEU A 109 3.55 -11.71 -0.12
CA LEU A 109 2.31 -11.56 0.64
C LEU A 109 1.68 -12.91 0.98
N ASP A 110 1.08 -13.00 2.17
CA ASP A 110 0.12 -14.05 2.51
C ASP A 110 -1.14 -13.43 3.12
N VAL A 111 -2.26 -13.57 2.42
CA VAL A 111 -3.59 -13.08 2.83
C VAL A 111 -4.19 -14.01 3.90
N SER A 112 -3.41 -14.33 4.92
CA SER A 112 -3.74 -15.32 5.95
C SER A 112 -4.73 -14.84 7.01
N GLY A 113 -4.95 -13.54 7.12
CA GLY A 113 -5.67 -12.94 8.24
C GLY A 113 -4.81 -12.75 9.50
N ARG A 114 -3.52 -13.09 9.45
CA ARG A 114 -2.54 -12.94 10.53
C ARG A 114 -1.55 -11.84 10.15
N PRO A 115 -1.61 -10.67 10.80
CA PRO A 115 -0.71 -9.58 10.48
C PRO A 115 0.71 -9.90 10.96
N TYR A 116 1.68 -9.73 10.07
CA TYR A 116 3.10 -9.76 10.38
C TYR A 116 3.87 -9.06 9.28
N THR A 117 4.83 -8.22 9.62
CA THR A 117 5.66 -7.50 8.65
C THR A 117 7.13 -7.78 8.88
N VAL A 118 7.84 -8.06 7.79
CA VAL A 118 9.30 -8.03 7.72
C VAL A 118 9.68 -7.02 6.66
N PHE A 119 10.31 -5.92 7.07
CA PHE A 119 10.76 -4.89 6.17
C PHE A 119 12.28 -4.77 6.21
N ARG A 120 12.93 -4.65 5.05
CA ARG A 120 14.37 -4.48 4.92
C ARG A 120 14.69 -3.52 3.78
N ALA A 121 15.13 -2.33 4.12
CA ALA A 121 15.66 -1.36 3.18
C ALA A 121 16.79 -0.57 3.86
N THR A 122 17.68 -0.04 3.04
CA THR A 122 18.69 0.93 3.49
C THR A 122 18.48 2.21 2.71
N TRP A 123 18.25 3.30 3.43
CA TRP A 123 18.02 4.61 2.86
C TRP A 123 19.28 5.46 2.92
N HIS A 124 19.52 6.29 1.91
CA HIS A 124 20.70 7.17 1.77
C HIS A 124 20.39 8.62 2.13
N THR A 125 19.09 8.97 2.11
CA THR A 125 18.60 10.32 2.44
C THR A 125 17.56 10.25 3.55
N PRO A 126 17.40 11.30 4.36
CA PRO A 126 16.40 11.31 5.43
C PRO A 126 14.97 11.46 4.93
N ALA A 127 14.78 11.89 3.68
CA ALA A 127 13.45 12.10 3.10
C ALA A 127 13.50 12.09 1.57
N ILE A 128 12.36 11.76 0.95
CA ILE A 128 12.05 11.89 -0.48
C ILE A 128 11.00 12.99 -0.61
N GLY A 129 11.42 14.18 -1.03
CA GLY A 129 10.56 15.36 -0.94
C GLY A 129 10.16 15.65 0.50
N ALA A 130 8.87 15.70 0.79
CA ALA A 130 8.32 15.89 2.15
C ALA A 130 8.00 14.56 2.86
N PHE A 131 8.38 13.41 2.30
CA PHE A 131 8.12 12.09 2.86
C PHE A 131 9.39 11.57 3.56
N PRO A 132 9.44 11.46 4.90
CA PRO A 132 10.58 10.88 5.63
C PRO A 132 10.78 9.41 5.26
N THR A 133 12.03 8.99 5.01
CA THR A 133 12.33 7.62 4.55
C THR A 133 12.08 6.55 5.61
N ASP A 134 12.16 6.88 6.88
CA ASP A 134 11.80 5.99 7.99
C ASP A 134 10.29 5.68 8.05
N LEU A 135 9.45 6.55 7.48
CA LEU A 135 8.02 6.31 7.37
C LEU A 135 7.62 5.35 6.22
N VAL A 136 8.55 4.95 5.36
CA VAL A 136 8.27 3.89 4.38
C VAL A 136 7.98 2.57 5.10
N GLU A 137 8.88 2.14 5.99
CA GLU A 137 8.68 0.94 6.81
C GLU A 137 7.39 1.04 7.63
N HIS A 138 7.18 2.17 8.29
CA HIS A 138 6.00 2.41 9.11
C HIS A 138 4.68 2.34 8.32
N PHE A 139 4.67 2.86 7.07
CA PHE A 139 3.52 2.70 6.16
C PHE A 139 3.22 1.23 5.88
N PHE A 140 4.23 0.44 5.52
CA PHE A 140 4.09 -0.98 5.21
C PHE A 140 3.62 -1.79 6.43
N GLU A 141 4.12 -1.49 7.62
CA GLU A 141 3.69 -2.11 8.88
C GLU A 141 2.23 -1.79 9.19
N SER A 142 1.86 -0.51 9.18
CA SER A 142 0.50 -0.05 9.47
C SER A 142 -0.50 -0.62 8.47
N PHE A 143 -0.15 -0.62 7.18
CA PHE A 143 -0.96 -1.23 6.13
C PHE A 143 -1.17 -2.73 6.36
N ALA A 144 -0.08 -3.50 6.55
CA ALA A 144 -0.14 -4.95 6.68
C ALA A 144 -0.94 -5.39 7.92
N VAL A 145 -0.77 -4.66 9.05
CA VAL A 145 -1.53 -4.91 10.28
C VAL A 145 -3.03 -4.76 10.04
N HIS A 146 -3.45 -3.67 9.40
CA HIS A 146 -4.87 -3.35 9.21
C HIS A 146 -5.49 -4.09 8.02
N ALA A 147 -4.71 -4.42 7.00
CA ALA A 147 -5.11 -5.34 5.94
C ALA A 147 -5.12 -6.81 6.39
N ARG A 148 -4.53 -7.12 7.57
CA ARG A 148 -4.40 -8.46 8.13
C ARG A 148 -3.65 -9.40 7.19
N LEU A 149 -2.47 -8.96 6.74
CA LEU A 149 -1.58 -9.65 5.84
C LEU A 149 -0.29 -10.04 6.56
N THR A 150 0.34 -11.14 6.15
CA THR A 150 1.76 -11.34 6.35
C THR A 150 2.47 -10.74 5.15
N LEU A 151 3.41 -9.84 5.38
CA LEU A 151 4.12 -9.07 4.37
C LEU A 151 5.62 -9.16 4.60
N HIS A 152 6.37 -9.53 3.57
CA HIS A 152 7.82 -9.38 3.50
C HIS A 152 8.13 -8.43 2.36
N ALA A 153 8.82 -7.32 2.65
CA ALA A 153 9.23 -6.32 1.68
C ALA A 153 10.74 -6.06 1.85
N GLN A 154 11.50 -6.17 0.76
CA GLN A 154 12.96 -6.05 0.79
C GLN A 154 13.44 -5.24 -0.42
N LEU A 155 14.28 -4.23 -0.17
CA LEU A 155 15.03 -3.57 -1.21
C LEU A 155 16.37 -4.28 -1.37
N GLU A 156 16.49 -5.11 -2.41
CA GLU A 156 17.66 -5.96 -2.67
C GLU A 156 18.84 -5.15 -3.23
N ALA A 157 18.54 -4.13 -4.02
CA ALA A 157 19.52 -3.20 -4.60
C ALA A 157 18.86 -1.84 -4.84
N GLY A 158 19.68 -0.80 -4.90
CA GLY A 158 19.24 0.56 -5.20
C GLY A 158 20.14 1.59 -4.52
N ARG A 159 20.32 2.73 -5.17
CA ARG A 159 21.08 3.88 -4.64
C ARG A 159 20.26 5.17 -4.68
N ASN A 160 19.15 5.16 -5.40
CA ASN A 160 18.18 6.24 -5.43
C ASN A 160 16.98 5.84 -4.57
N ASP A 161 16.80 6.54 -3.44
CA ASP A 161 15.74 6.22 -2.49
C ASP A 161 14.33 6.36 -3.09
N HIS A 162 14.14 7.27 -4.05
CA HIS A 162 12.89 7.40 -4.79
C HIS A 162 12.58 6.11 -5.56
N HIS A 163 13.52 5.63 -6.40
CA HIS A 163 13.36 4.39 -7.15
C HIS A 163 13.15 3.18 -6.23
N GLY A 164 13.90 3.12 -5.13
CA GLY A 164 13.77 2.04 -4.16
C GLY A 164 12.40 2.00 -3.48
N ALA A 165 11.88 3.15 -3.06
CA ALA A 165 10.56 3.24 -2.46
C ALA A 165 9.46 2.95 -3.49
N GLU A 166 9.54 3.53 -4.69
CA GLU A 166 8.56 3.32 -5.76
C GLU A 166 8.48 1.84 -6.15
N ALA A 167 9.62 1.17 -6.36
CA ALA A 167 9.66 -0.27 -6.65
C ALA A 167 8.98 -1.12 -5.56
N LEU A 168 9.14 -0.76 -4.28
CA LEU A 168 8.47 -1.46 -3.17
C LEU A 168 6.95 -1.26 -3.19
N PHE A 169 6.47 -0.05 -3.47
CA PHE A 169 5.03 0.24 -3.54
C PHE A 169 4.36 -0.41 -4.76
N GLU A 170 5.01 -0.38 -5.92
CA GLU A 170 4.51 -1.04 -7.13
C GLU A 170 4.41 -2.54 -6.94
N GLU A 171 5.43 -3.15 -6.34
CA GLU A 171 5.47 -4.58 -6.07
C GLU A 171 4.39 -5.02 -5.10
N LEU A 172 4.15 -4.24 -4.02
CA LEU A 172 3.06 -4.50 -3.09
C LEU A 172 1.71 -4.58 -3.81
N ALA A 173 1.52 -3.76 -4.84
CA ALA A 173 0.29 -3.68 -5.60
C ALA A 173 0.16 -4.81 -6.64
N ASP A 174 1.23 -5.11 -7.37
CA ASP A 174 1.23 -6.15 -8.41
C ASP A 174 1.01 -7.55 -7.79
N ASP A 175 1.70 -7.85 -6.71
CA ASP A 175 1.49 -9.09 -5.96
C ASP A 175 0.07 -9.11 -5.34
N GLY A 176 -0.39 -8.01 -4.77
CA GLY A 176 -1.76 -7.86 -4.26
C GLY A 176 -2.83 -8.15 -5.31
N ARG A 177 -2.63 -7.73 -6.57
CA ARG A 177 -3.50 -8.06 -7.70
C ARG A 177 -3.53 -9.56 -8.00
N HIS A 178 -2.38 -10.20 -8.08
CA HIS A 178 -2.29 -11.64 -8.36
C HIS A 178 -2.95 -12.48 -7.27
N LEU A 179 -2.88 -12.03 -6.01
CA LEU A 179 -3.50 -12.71 -4.88
C LEU A 179 -5.03 -12.53 -4.85
N ALA A 180 -5.49 -11.35 -5.22
CA ALA A 180 -6.90 -11.01 -5.18
C ALA A 180 -7.71 -11.54 -6.40
N VAL A 181 -7.06 -12.12 -7.42
CA VAL A 181 -7.78 -12.72 -8.54
C VAL A 181 -8.58 -13.93 -8.03
N ALA A 182 -9.92 -13.83 -8.08
CA ALA A 182 -10.78 -14.95 -7.79
C ALA A 182 -10.47 -16.08 -8.78
N HIS A 183 -10.08 -17.25 -8.29
CA HIS A 183 -10.11 -18.45 -9.11
C HIS A 183 -11.56 -18.69 -9.51
N VAL A 184 -11.89 -18.37 -10.77
CA VAL A 184 -13.08 -18.92 -11.40
C VAL A 184 -12.76 -20.39 -11.56
N GLY A 185 -13.31 -21.22 -10.67
CA GLY A 185 -13.09 -22.65 -10.70
C GLY A 185 -13.56 -23.20 -12.05
N GLU A 186 -12.71 -24.07 -12.62
CA GLU A 186 -13.12 -25.02 -13.65
C GLU A 186 -14.09 -26.03 -13.07
#